data_86b9e247bdc3eef98fdd9a6dc8992052
#
_entry.id   86b9e247bdc3eef98fdd9a6dc8992052
#
_cell.length_a   1.000
_cell.length_b   1.000
_cell.length_c   1.000
_cell.angle_alpha   90.00
_cell.angle_beta   90.00
_cell.angle_gamma   90.00
#
_symmetry.space_group_name_H-M   'P 1'
#
loop_
_entity.id
_entity.type
_entity.pdbx_description
1 polymer ?
#
loop_
_entity_poly.entity_id
_entity_poly.type
_entity_poly.pdbx_seq_one_letter_code
_entity_poly.pdbx_strand_id
1 'polypeptide(L)'
;VTFVENHDTEYRSASEQQDPIRKDTLAANAYLLAMPGTPCVFLKHWQKNKAAIKSMIEVRNMTGIHSQSMVYNMSNLYNLYAASVTGSDGKLLVAVGPNAAAYAPGSQWVKVLSGNKYAYFVENTINRPWVDLASGSYPNAQRVTLTAISDNSAAKLVYTTDGTTPTASSKQAGSGTTLDIPEGTTVLKVGLLIGNTVSNIITRNYT
;
A
#
# COMPACT_ATOMS: atom_id res chain seq x y z
N VAL A 1 3.75 -15.64 15.24
CA VAL A 1 4.22 -15.42 13.86
C VAL A 1 3.15 -15.89 12.90
N THR A 2 2.85 -15.10 11.88
CA THR A 2 1.92 -15.42 10.81
C THR A 2 2.64 -15.44 9.47
N PHE A 3 2.28 -16.36 8.58
CA PHE A 3 2.85 -16.48 7.23
C PHE A 3 1.81 -17.09 6.28
N VAL A 4 2.01 -16.96 4.98
CA VAL A 4 1.16 -17.57 3.94
C VAL A 4 1.88 -18.67 3.17
N GLU A 5 3.21 -18.67 3.16
CA GLU A 5 4.07 -19.71 2.62
C GLU A 5 5.43 -19.66 3.30
N ASN A 6 6.12 -20.78 3.39
CA ASN A 6 7.49 -20.91 3.90
C ASN A 6 8.25 -22.00 3.12
N HIS A 7 9.47 -22.30 3.53
CA HIS A 7 10.32 -23.31 2.90
C HIS A 7 9.76 -24.74 2.98
N ASP A 8 8.83 -25.03 3.91
CA ASP A 8 8.22 -26.36 4.04
C ASP A 8 7.00 -26.52 3.12
N THR A 9 6.32 -25.43 2.79
CA THR A 9 5.12 -25.45 1.95
C THR A 9 5.37 -25.05 0.50
N GLU A 10 6.57 -24.56 0.16
CA GLU A 10 6.92 -24.21 -1.21
C GLU A 10 7.04 -25.44 -2.12
N TYR A 11 6.80 -25.24 -3.42
CA TYR A 11 7.02 -26.27 -4.42
C TYR A 11 8.52 -26.57 -4.56
N ARG A 12 8.93 -27.81 -4.37
CA ARG A 12 10.31 -28.31 -4.52
C ARG A 12 10.43 -29.24 -5.72
N SER A 13 9.57 -30.23 -5.81
CA SER A 13 9.59 -31.24 -6.88
C SER A 13 8.23 -31.88 -7.10
N ALA A 14 8.09 -32.63 -8.18
CA ALA A 14 6.84 -33.36 -8.46
C ALA A 14 6.59 -34.54 -7.49
N SER A 15 7.63 -35.03 -6.83
CA SER A 15 7.56 -36.13 -5.86
C SER A 15 7.24 -35.70 -4.44
N GLU A 16 7.38 -34.39 -4.14
CA GLU A 16 7.05 -33.83 -2.81
C GLU A 16 5.67 -33.19 -2.87
N GLN A 17 4.72 -33.74 -2.11
CA GLN A 17 3.39 -33.18 -1.98
C GLN A 17 3.45 -32.01 -1.01
N GLN A 18 3.57 -30.82 -1.57
CA GLN A 18 3.53 -29.53 -0.89
C GLN A 18 2.28 -28.77 -1.31
N ASP A 19 1.88 -27.79 -0.52
CA ASP A 19 0.74 -26.93 -0.83
C ASP A 19 1.19 -25.48 -1.10
N PRO A 20 1.95 -25.25 -2.18
CA PRO A 20 2.56 -23.96 -2.48
C PRO A 20 1.54 -22.97 -3.03
N ILE A 21 1.79 -21.68 -2.77
CA ILE A 21 1.10 -20.59 -3.46
C ILE A 21 1.61 -20.50 -4.90
N ARG A 22 0.92 -21.15 -5.83
CA ARG A 22 1.29 -21.16 -7.27
C ARG A 22 0.84 -19.90 -8.01
N LYS A 23 -0.24 -19.26 -7.53
CA LYS A 23 -0.87 -18.08 -8.11
C LYS A 23 -1.20 -17.09 -7.01
N ASP A 24 -1.41 -15.84 -7.39
CA ASP A 24 -1.95 -14.83 -6.48
C ASP A 24 -1.05 -14.51 -5.26
N THR A 25 0.26 -14.71 -5.39
CA THR A 25 1.25 -14.47 -4.33
C THR A 25 1.11 -13.06 -3.70
N LEU A 26 0.84 -12.05 -4.52
CA LEU A 26 0.65 -10.69 -4.00
C LEU A 26 -0.66 -10.54 -3.22
N ALA A 27 -1.74 -11.17 -3.65
CA ALA A 27 -3.01 -11.16 -2.90
C ALA A 27 -2.86 -11.87 -1.53
N ALA A 28 -2.13 -12.98 -1.49
CA ALA A 28 -1.84 -13.70 -0.24
C ALA A 28 -1.00 -12.85 0.71
N ASN A 29 0.06 -12.18 0.21
CA ASN A 29 0.86 -11.26 1.03
C ASN A 29 0.09 -10.00 1.44
N ALA A 30 -0.82 -9.50 0.60
CA ALA A 30 -1.70 -8.40 0.96
C ALA A 30 -2.60 -8.78 2.14
N TYR A 31 -3.18 -9.98 2.11
CA TYR A 31 -3.95 -10.50 3.25
C TYR A 31 -3.06 -10.61 4.50
N LEU A 32 -1.91 -11.29 4.40
CA LEU A 32 -0.97 -11.49 5.51
C LEU A 32 -0.59 -10.16 6.18
N LEU A 33 -0.19 -9.17 5.38
CA LEU A 33 0.33 -7.91 5.87
C LEU A 33 -0.76 -6.97 6.41
N ALA A 34 -2.01 -7.18 6.04
CA ALA A 34 -3.13 -6.43 6.60
C ALA A 34 -3.62 -6.99 7.93
N MET A 35 -3.46 -8.32 8.16
CA MET A 35 -4.02 -8.98 9.34
C MET A 35 -3.18 -8.77 10.60
N PRO A 36 -3.79 -8.93 11.81
CA PRO A 36 -3.06 -8.93 13.08
C PRO A 36 -1.99 -10.02 13.14
N GLY A 37 -1.00 -9.81 13.98
CA GLY A 37 0.09 -10.76 14.21
C GLY A 37 1.45 -10.19 13.84
N THR A 38 2.48 -11.04 13.92
CA THR A 38 3.84 -10.73 13.47
C THR A 38 4.06 -11.41 12.10
N PRO A 39 3.86 -10.69 10.99
CA PRO A 39 3.95 -11.29 9.66
C PRO A 39 5.39 -11.64 9.30
N CYS A 40 5.58 -12.84 8.76
CA CYS A 40 6.83 -13.30 8.17
C CYS A 40 6.64 -13.45 6.66
N VAL A 41 7.29 -12.59 5.89
CA VAL A 41 7.27 -12.65 4.42
C VAL A 41 8.29 -13.68 3.95
N PHE A 42 7.84 -14.64 3.15
CA PHE A 42 8.73 -15.66 2.60
C PHE A 42 9.77 -15.04 1.64
N LEU A 43 11.03 -15.43 1.78
CA LEU A 43 12.15 -14.82 1.04
C LEU A 43 11.93 -14.82 -0.48
N LYS A 44 11.43 -15.91 -1.06
CA LYS A 44 11.16 -15.99 -2.50
C LYS A 44 10.05 -15.03 -2.95
N HIS A 45 9.04 -14.78 -2.11
CA HIS A 45 8.01 -13.77 -2.39
C HIS A 45 8.62 -12.36 -2.38
N TRP A 46 9.45 -12.06 -1.38
CA TRP A 46 10.16 -10.80 -1.27
C TRP A 46 11.07 -10.55 -2.47
N GLN A 47 11.89 -11.52 -2.87
CA GLN A 47 12.81 -11.39 -3.99
C GLN A 47 12.11 -11.08 -5.31
N LYS A 48 10.96 -11.72 -5.56
CA LYS A 48 10.17 -11.54 -6.80
C LYS A 48 9.30 -10.28 -6.82
N ASN A 49 8.84 -9.83 -5.64
CA ASN A 49 7.79 -8.81 -5.52
C ASN A 49 8.14 -7.70 -4.53
N LYS A 50 9.43 -7.42 -4.38
CA LYS A 50 9.97 -6.53 -3.34
C LYS A 50 9.25 -5.19 -3.26
N ALA A 51 9.05 -4.51 -4.39
CA ALA A 51 8.44 -3.18 -4.44
C ALA A 51 7.00 -3.20 -3.90
N ALA A 52 6.16 -4.11 -4.40
CA ALA A 52 4.76 -4.22 -3.97
C ALA A 52 4.64 -4.62 -2.49
N ILE A 53 5.42 -5.61 -2.05
CA ILE A 53 5.41 -6.06 -0.65
C ILE A 53 5.89 -4.93 0.27
N LYS A 54 6.91 -4.16 -0.14
CA LYS A 54 7.39 -3.01 0.62
C LYS A 54 6.31 -1.94 0.77
N SER A 55 5.57 -1.61 -0.31
CA SER A 55 4.44 -0.69 -0.24
C SER A 55 3.34 -1.19 0.71
N MET A 56 3.03 -2.49 0.71
CA MET A 56 2.07 -3.08 1.65
C MET A 56 2.54 -2.95 3.11
N ILE A 57 3.82 -3.19 3.39
CA ILE A 57 4.43 -3.02 4.72
C ILE A 57 4.33 -1.56 5.17
N GLU A 58 4.57 -0.61 4.27
CA GLU A 58 4.48 0.82 4.58
C GLU A 58 3.04 1.24 4.93
N VAL A 59 2.01 0.70 4.24
CA VAL A 59 0.60 0.93 4.61
C VAL A 59 0.28 0.33 5.98
N ARG A 60 0.73 -0.90 6.24
CA ARG A 60 0.59 -1.54 7.56
C ARG A 60 1.18 -0.66 8.67
N ASN A 61 2.40 -0.16 8.47
CA ASN A 61 3.08 0.70 9.44
C ASN A 61 2.37 2.05 9.59
N MET A 62 1.90 2.63 8.48
CA MET A 62 1.16 3.89 8.47
C MET A 62 -0.11 3.82 9.30
N THR A 63 -0.78 2.69 9.32
CA THR A 63 -2.02 2.47 10.07
C THR A 63 -1.79 1.88 11.46
N GLY A 64 -0.55 1.51 11.80
CA GLY A 64 -0.19 0.96 13.11
C GLY A 64 -0.79 -0.42 13.38
N ILE A 65 -0.93 -1.29 12.36
CA ILE A 65 -1.44 -2.66 12.58
C ILE A 65 -0.45 -3.48 13.41
N HIS A 66 -0.94 -4.12 14.46
CA HIS A 66 -0.16 -4.91 15.42
C HIS A 66 -0.85 -6.22 15.79
N SER A 67 -0.28 -6.99 16.70
CA SER A 67 -0.77 -8.34 17.05
C SER A 67 -2.13 -8.34 17.76
N GLN A 68 -2.54 -7.23 18.37
CA GLN A 68 -3.80 -7.07 19.08
C GLN A 68 -4.84 -6.27 18.26
N SER A 69 -4.55 -5.96 17.00
CA SER A 69 -5.47 -5.25 16.13
C SER A 69 -6.77 -6.02 15.94
N MET A 70 -7.90 -5.33 16.00
CA MET A 70 -9.22 -5.95 15.79
C MET A 70 -9.56 -6.00 14.31
N VAL A 71 -10.18 -7.11 13.91
CA VAL A 71 -10.64 -7.36 12.53
C VAL A 71 -12.15 -7.31 12.48
N TYR A 72 -12.68 -6.57 11.51
CA TYR A 72 -14.11 -6.51 11.20
C TYR A 72 -14.34 -6.93 9.75
N ASN A 73 -15.11 -8.00 9.54
CA ASN A 73 -15.44 -8.49 8.20
C ASN A 73 -16.41 -7.55 7.49
N MET A 74 -16.02 -7.06 6.31
CA MET A 74 -16.82 -6.19 5.46
C MET A 74 -17.51 -6.96 4.33
N SER A 75 -16.88 -8.03 3.85
CA SER A 75 -17.42 -8.93 2.83
C SER A 75 -16.79 -10.30 2.97
N ASN A 76 -17.58 -11.36 2.82
CA ASN A 76 -17.13 -12.75 2.79
C ASN A 76 -17.88 -13.51 1.70
N LEU A 77 -17.60 -13.16 0.46
CA LEU A 77 -18.18 -13.76 -0.73
C LEU A 77 -17.13 -14.65 -1.42
N TYR A 78 -17.56 -15.61 -2.22
CA TYR A 78 -16.67 -16.52 -2.95
C TYR A 78 -15.58 -15.81 -3.76
N ASN A 79 -15.90 -14.65 -4.34
CA ASN A 79 -15.00 -13.89 -5.22
C ASN A 79 -14.45 -12.59 -4.59
N LEU A 80 -14.77 -12.33 -3.32
CA LEU A 80 -14.36 -11.13 -2.58
C LEU A 80 -14.38 -11.38 -1.08
N TYR A 81 -13.22 -11.45 -0.47
CA TYR A 81 -13.07 -11.25 0.97
C TYR A 81 -12.61 -9.81 1.21
N ALA A 82 -13.26 -9.11 2.12
CA ALA A 82 -12.82 -7.79 2.57
C ALA A 82 -12.98 -7.66 4.08
N ALA A 83 -11.96 -7.09 4.71
CA ALA A 83 -11.97 -6.84 6.16
C ALA A 83 -11.26 -5.52 6.48
N SER A 84 -11.80 -4.78 7.44
CA SER A 84 -11.12 -3.65 8.05
C SER A 84 -10.40 -4.10 9.31
N VAL A 85 -9.18 -3.60 9.50
CA VAL A 85 -8.31 -3.90 10.63
C VAL A 85 -7.96 -2.60 11.32
N THR A 86 -8.24 -2.50 12.61
CA THR A 86 -7.99 -1.30 13.42
C THR A 86 -6.58 -1.36 14.00
N GLY A 87 -5.75 -0.41 13.59
CA GLY A 87 -4.42 -0.19 14.16
C GLY A 87 -4.40 0.97 15.15
N SER A 88 -3.20 1.30 15.65
CA SER A 88 -3.01 2.42 16.58
C SER A 88 -3.17 3.80 15.92
N ASP A 89 -2.91 3.89 14.61
CA ASP A 89 -2.83 5.14 13.86
C ASP A 89 -3.89 5.28 12.77
N GLY A 90 -4.87 4.37 12.75
CA GLY A 90 -5.98 4.37 11.81
C GLY A 90 -6.40 2.96 11.39
N LYS A 91 -7.30 2.88 10.39
CA LYS A 91 -7.77 1.59 9.90
C LYS A 91 -7.27 1.32 8.49
N LEU A 92 -6.87 0.07 8.27
CA LEU A 92 -6.58 -0.53 6.98
C LEU A 92 -7.73 -1.45 6.59
N LEU A 93 -8.28 -1.28 5.40
CA LEU A 93 -9.19 -2.24 4.80
C LEU A 93 -8.46 -2.97 3.68
N VAL A 94 -8.42 -4.29 3.78
CA VAL A 94 -7.92 -5.17 2.72
C VAL A 94 -9.08 -5.82 1.99
N ALA A 95 -9.01 -5.83 0.67
CA ALA A 95 -9.87 -6.64 -0.19
C ALA A 95 -9.00 -7.62 -0.96
N VAL A 96 -9.37 -8.90 -0.97
CA VAL A 96 -8.70 -9.95 -1.76
C VAL A 96 -9.71 -10.80 -2.52
N GLY A 97 -9.32 -11.27 -3.67
CA GLY A 97 -10.15 -12.07 -4.58
C GLY A 97 -10.35 -11.43 -5.95
N PRO A 98 -11.00 -12.12 -6.90
CA PRO A 98 -11.20 -11.64 -8.26
C PRO A 98 -11.82 -10.24 -8.35
N ASN A 99 -12.71 -9.89 -7.45
CA ASN A 99 -13.42 -8.60 -7.42
C ASN A 99 -12.76 -7.52 -6.56
N ALA A 100 -11.59 -7.78 -5.98
CA ALA A 100 -10.93 -6.86 -5.04
C ALA A 100 -10.58 -5.50 -5.67
N ALA A 101 -10.10 -5.47 -6.91
CA ALA A 101 -9.73 -4.22 -7.58
C ALA A 101 -10.92 -3.29 -7.85
N ALA A 102 -12.12 -3.86 -8.07
CA ALA A 102 -13.37 -3.14 -8.30
C ALA A 102 -14.15 -2.83 -7.02
N TYR A 103 -13.70 -3.33 -5.87
CA TYR A 103 -14.40 -3.12 -4.61
C TYR A 103 -14.44 -1.63 -4.23
N ALA A 104 -15.63 -1.19 -3.81
CA ALA A 104 -15.90 0.20 -3.40
C ALA A 104 -16.52 0.20 -1.99
N PRO A 105 -15.71 0.33 -0.93
CA PRO A 105 -16.16 0.20 0.47
C PRO A 105 -16.93 1.40 1.02
N GLY A 106 -17.02 2.50 0.27
CA GLY A 106 -17.68 3.74 0.69
C GLY A 106 -16.72 4.94 0.77
N SER A 107 -17.29 6.15 0.92
CA SER A 107 -16.55 7.42 0.82
C SER A 107 -15.55 7.69 1.95
N GLN A 108 -15.69 7.00 3.08
CA GLN A 108 -14.73 7.10 4.19
C GLN A 108 -13.41 6.39 3.92
N TRP A 109 -13.32 5.63 2.82
CA TRP A 109 -12.15 4.83 2.47
C TRP A 109 -11.45 5.39 1.24
N VAL A 110 -10.14 5.55 1.32
CA VAL A 110 -9.27 5.97 0.22
C VAL A 110 -8.42 4.79 -0.24
N LYS A 111 -8.54 4.44 -1.53
CA LYS A 111 -7.70 3.39 -2.12
C LYS A 111 -6.26 3.88 -2.23
N VAL A 112 -5.33 3.16 -1.62
CA VAL A 112 -3.89 3.50 -1.58
C VAL A 112 -3.01 2.53 -2.37
N LEU A 113 -3.41 1.26 -2.46
CA LEU A 113 -2.73 0.25 -3.28
C LEU A 113 -3.76 -0.63 -3.97
N SER A 114 -3.43 -1.12 -5.16
CA SER A 114 -4.18 -2.19 -5.81
C SER A 114 -3.29 -2.97 -6.77
N GLY A 115 -3.68 -4.21 -7.02
CA GLY A 115 -3.02 -5.10 -7.98
C GLY A 115 -3.90 -6.28 -8.34
N ASN A 116 -3.31 -7.30 -8.93
CA ASN A 116 -4.06 -8.48 -9.29
C ASN A 116 -4.66 -9.14 -8.04
N LYS A 117 -5.99 -9.14 -7.95
CA LYS A 117 -6.80 -9.74 -6.88
C LYS A 117 -6.55 -9.18 -5.47
N TYR A 118 -6.06 -7.95 -5.34
CA TYR A 118 -6.01 -7.26 -4.06
C TYR A 118 -6.20 -5.76 -4.19
N ALA A 119 -6.68 -5.13 -3.12
CA ALA A 119 -6.69 -3.69 -2.93
C ALA A 119 -6.57 -3.34 -1.43
N TYR A 120 -5.88 -2.24 -1.15
CA TYR A 120 -5.79 -1.63 0.17
C TYR A 120 -6.48 -0.28 0.17
N PHE A 121 -7.25 -0.06 1.22
CA PHE A 121 -7.88 1.22 1.50
C PHE A 121 -7.54 1.63 2.94
N VAL A 122 -7.46 2.91 3.18
CA VAL A 122 -7.28 3.46 4.53
C VAL A 122 -8.36 4.48 4.81
N GLU A 123 -8.66 4.74 6.09
CA GLU A 123 -9.62 5.77 6.44
C GLU A 123 -9.13 7.15 6.00
N ASN A 124 -10.04 7.96 5.45
CA ASN A 124 -9.73 9.32 5.00
C ASN A 124 -9.32 10.26 6.15
N THR A 125 -9.69 9.95 7.39
CA THR A 125 -9.32 10.70 8.61
C THR A 125 -7.83 10.66 8.97
N ILE A 126 -7.04 9.80 8.32
CA ILE A 126 -5.57 9.74 8.51
C ILE A 126 -4.88 11.04 8.07
N ASN A 127 -5.48 11.81 7.16
CA ASN A 127 -5.05 13.15 6.74
C ASN A 127 -3.56 13.25 6.38
N ARG A 128 -3.13 12.54 5.33
CA ARG A 128 -1.73 12.56 4.84
C ARG A 128 -1.62 12.27 3.34
N PRO A 129 -0.50 12.66 2.70
CA PRO A 129 -0.23 12.22 1.34
C PRO A 129 0.20 10.75 1.30
N TRP A 130 0.00 10.12 0.16
CA TRP A 130 0.49 8.80 -0.14
C TRP A 130 1.06 8.72 -1.56
N VAL A 131 2.08 7.87 -1.75
CA VAL A 131 2.64 7.50 -3.05
C VAL A 131 2.69 5.99 -3.11
N ASP A 132 2.07 5.40 -4.12
CA ASP A 132 1.82 3.97 -4.23
C ASP A 132 3.10 3.11 -4.40
N LEU A 133 4.17 3.68 -4.96
CA LEU A 133 5.46 3.00 -5.10
C LEU A 133 6.41 3.35 -3.95
N ALA A 134 6.88 2.33 -3.24
CA ALA A 134 7.87 2.49 -2.17
C ALA A 134 9.24 2.95 -2.70
N SER A 135 10.04 3.59 -1.85
CA SER A 135 11.44 3.91 -2.17
C SER A 135 12.23 2.67 -2.54
N GLY A 136 13.10 2.77 -3.53
CA GLY A 136 13.90 1.63 -3.99
C GLY A 136 14.78 1.93 -5.18
N SER A 137 15.56 0.91 -5.57
CA SER A 137 16.30 0.92 -6.83
C SER A 137 15.46 0.20 -7.89
N TYR A 138 15.28 0.87 -9.02
CA TYR A 138 14.46 0.42 -10.15
C TYR A 138 15.27 0.51 -11.44
N PRO A 139 15.37 -0.56 -12.24
CA PRO A 139 16.22 -0.58 -13.42
C PRO A 139 15.69 0.31 -14.58
N ASN A 140 14.44 0.73 -14.50
CA ASN A 140 13.78 1.54 -15.55
C ASN A 140 12.98 2.67 -14.90
N ALA A 141 12.58 3.65 -15.73
CA ALA A 141 11.64 4.70 -15.33
C ALA A 141 10.37 4.11 -14.72
N GLN A 142 9.83 4.78 -13.70
CA GLN A 142 8.64 4.36 -12.98
C GLN A 142 7.51 5.37 -13.16
N ARG A 143 6.28 4.90 -12.98
CA ARG A 143 5.10 5.76 -12.84
C ARG A 143 4.51 5.57 -11.46
N VAL A 144 4.29 6.67 -10.75
CA VAL A 144 3.75 6.66 -9.39
C VAL A 144 2.44 7.44 -9.35
N THR A 145 1.54 7.03 -8.44
CA THR A 145 0.28 7.72 -8.20
C THR A 145 0.36 8.45 -6.87
N LEU A 146 0.03 9.74 -6.90
CA LEU A 146 -0.09 10.58 -5.71
C LEU A 146 -1.53 10.55 -5.21
N THR A 147 -1.75 10.24 -3.93
CA THR A 147 -3.07 10.17 -3.32
C THR A 147 -3.14 11.07 -2.10
N ALA A 148 -4.15 11.93 -2.03
CA ALA A 148 -4.51 12.66 -0.82
C ALA A 148 -5.45 11.76 0.01
N ILE A 149 -4.98 11.32 1.17
CA ILE A 149 -5.81 10.66 2.17
C ILE A 149 -6.35 11.77 3.05
N SER A 150 -7.59 12.19 2.85
CA SER A 150 -8.20 13.28 3.62
C SER A 150 -9.73 13.21 3.57
N ASP A 151 -10.38 13.54 4.67
CA ASP A 151 -11.82 13.80 4.76
C ASP A 151 -12.18 15.22 4.32
N ASN A 152 -11.19 16.09 4.13
CA ASN A 152 -11.37 17.45 3.60
C ASN A 152 -11.35 17.43 2.07
N SER A 153 -12.48 17.74 1.45
CA SER A 153 -12.64 17.77 -0.01
C SER A 153 -11.78 18.83 -0.71
N ALA A 154 -11.31 19.85 0.02
CA ALA A 154 -10.40 20.88 -0.51
C ALA A 154 -8.91 20.49 -0.42
N ALA A 155 -8.59 19.33 0.17
CA ALA A 155 -7.22 18.86 0.29
C ALA A 155 -6.61 18.62 -1.09
N LYS A 156 -5.39 19.14 -1.28
CA LYS A 156 -4.55 18.94 -2.45
C LYS A 156 -3.21 18.35 -2.04
N LEU A 157 -2.41 18.01 -3.01
CA LEU A 157 -1.02 17.61 -2.82
C LEU A 157 -0.10 18.69 -3.33
N VAL A 158 1.03 18.90 -2.64
CA VAL A 158 2.16 19.68 -3.12
C VAL A 158 3.39 18.78 -3.17
N TYR A 159 4.23 18.96 -4.20
CA TYR A 159 5.38 18.06 -4.35
C TYR A 159 6.60 18.75 -4.98
N THR A 160 7.76 18.13 -4.73
CA THR A 160 9.06 18.41 -5.36
C THR A 160 9.70 17.10 -5.80
N THR A 161 10.56 17.14 -6.82
CA THR A 161 11.27 15.96 -7.33
C THR A 161 12.79 16.01 -7.14
N ASP A 162 13.27 17.08 -6.53
CA ASP A 162 14.68 17.39 -6.29
C ASP A 162 15.10 17.25 -4.81
N GLY A 163 14.17 16.77 -3.96
CA GLY A 163 14.39 16.60 -2.53
C GLY A 163 14.22 17.86 -1.69
N THR A 164 13.90 19.02 -2.27
CA THR A 164 13.54 20.20 -1.51
C THR A 164 12.23 20.01 -0.76
N THR A 165 12.04 20.69 0.35
CA THR A 165 10.79 20.59 1.13
C THR A 165 9.67 21.35 0.41
N PRO A 166 8.55 20.69 0.05
CA PRO A 166 7.44 21.34 -0.62
C PRO A 166 6.77 22.37 0.29
N THR A 167 6.38 23.49 -0.31
CA THR A 167 5.63 24.60 0.29
C THR A 167 4.29 24.77 -0.41
N ALA A 168 3.42 25.65 0.07
CA ALA A 168 2.15 25.95 -0.58
C ALA A 168 2.30 26.48 -2.02
N SER A 169 3.46 27.07 -2.37
CA SER A 169 3.79 27.56 -3.71
C SER A 169 4.46 26.51 -4.61
N SER A 170 4.77 25.32 -4.10
CA SER A 170 5.33 24.22 -4.89
C SER A 170 4.31 23.68 -5.90
N LYS A 171 4.75 22.80 -6.82
CA LYS A 171 3.84 22.15 -7.77
C LYS A 171 2.68 21.48 -7.02
N GLN A 172 1.45 21.76 -7.46
CA GLN A 172 0.24 21.19 -6.88
C GLN A 172 -0.31 20.08 -7.74
N ALA A 173 -0.96 19.09 -7.10
CA ALA A 173 -1.65 17.98 -7.75
C ALA A 173 -2.94 17.64 -7.01
N GLY A 174 -3.93 17.14 -7.74
CA GLY A 174 -5.10 16.50 -7.16
C GLY A 174 -4.80 15.05 -6.75
N SER A 175 -5.65 14.47 -5.91
CA SER A 175 -5.58 13.04 -5.60
C SER A 175 -5.78 12.21 -6.88
N GLY A 176 -4.98 11.15 -7.05
CA GLY A 176 -4.98 10.31 -8.25
C GLY A 176 -4.07 10.80 -9.37
N THR A 177 -3.36 11.92 -9.19
CA THR A 177 -2.37 12.38 -10.19
C THR A 177 -1.22 11.39 -10.30
N THR A 178 -0.87 11.05 -11.55
CA THR A 178 0.31 10.21 -11.84
C THR A 178 1.51 11.07 -12.21
N LEU A 179 2.69 10.67 -11.73
CA LEU A 179 3.98 11.25 -12.10
C LEU A 179 4.88 10.18 -12.72
N ASP A 180 5.59 10.56 -13.77
CA ASP A 180 6.67 9.77 -14.33
C ASP A 180 7.97 10.09 -13.57
N ILE A 181 8.60 9.08 -13.03
CA ILE A 181 9.90 9.12 -12.35
C ILE A 181 10.93 8.62 -13.37
N PRO A 182 11.85 9.46 -13.84
CA PRO A 182 12.85 9.07 -14.82
C PRO A 182 13.84 8.04 -14.22
N GLU A 183 14.58 7.38 -15.08
CA GLU A 183 15.75 6.60 -14.68
C GLU A 183 16.77 7.49 -13.96
N GLY A 184 17.54 6.88 -13.06
CA GLY A 184 18.50 7.58 -12.21
C GLY A 184 17.90 8.02 -10.89
N THR A 185 18.52 9.00 -10.25
CA THR A 185 18.15 9.41 -8.88
C THR A 185 17.06 10.47 -8.87
N THR A 186 15.95 10.19 -8.20
CA THR A 186 14.88 11.16 -7.90
C THR A 186 14.54 11.10 -6.41
N VAL A 187 14.51 12.27 -5.77
CA VAL A 187 14.00 12.43 -4.40
C VAL A 187 12.67 13.16 -4.46
N LEU A 188 11.58 12.39 -4.46
CA LEU A 188 10.22 12.90 -4.46
C LEU A 188 9.77 13.18 -3.02
N LYS A 189 9.36 14.42 -2.75
CA LYS A 189 8.69 14.80 -1.51
C LYS A 189 7.28 15.27 -1.80
N VAL A 190 6.31 14.75 -1.04
CA VAL A 190 4.89 15.07 -1.21
C VAL A 190 4.30 15.46 0.13
N GLY A 191 3.62 16.61 0.19
CA GLY A 191 2.90 17.10 1.36
C GLY A 191 1.40 17.20 1.09
N LEU A 192 0.58 17.11 2.14
CA LEU A 192 -0.85 17.42 2.09
C LEU A 192 -1.04 18.92 2.28
N LEU A 193 -1.71 19.57 1.34
CA LEU A 193 -2.02 21.01 1.37
C LEU A 193 -3.51 21.21 1.67
N ILE A 194 -3.81 21.92 2.76
CA ILE A 194 -5.16 22.38 3.11
C ILE A 194 -5.09 23.89 3.35
N GLY A 195 -5.80 24.65 2.53
CA GLY A 195 -5.62 26.11 2.49
C GLY A 195 -4.18 26.46 2.07
N ASN A 196 -3.43 27.12 2.94
CA ASN A 196 -2.00 27.45 2.76
C ASN A 196 -1.05 26.62 3.66
N THR A 197 -1.58 25.62 4.37
CA THR A 197 -0.80 24.80 5.29
C THR A 197 -0.40 23.49 4.63
N VAL A 198 0.90 23.21 4.58
CA VAL A 198 1.47 21.92 4.15
C VAL A 198 1.79 21.09 5.37
N SER A 199 1.33 19.85 5.37
CA SER A 199 1.52 18.92 6.49
C SER A 199 1.88 17.52 6.02
N ASN A 200 2.35 16.69 6.96
CA ASN A 200 2.56 15.24 6.79
C ASN A 200 3.42 14.88 5.54
N ILE A 201 4.53 15.60 5.34
CA ILE A 201 5.40 15.38 4.18
C ILE A 201 6.00 13.98 4.22
N ILE A 202 5.80 13.23 3.13
CA ILE A 202 6.48 11.94 2.91
C ILE A 202 7.61 12.12 1.89
N THR A 203 8.63 11.27 2.00
CA THR A 203 9.78 11.24 1.08
C THR A 203 9.86 9.87 0.41
N ARG A 204 10.10 9.88 -0.90
CA ARG A 204 10.39 8.70 -1.71
C ARG A 204 11.73 8.89 -2.42
N ASN A 205 12.62 7.94 -2.28
CA ASN A 205 13.92 7.91 -2.94
C ASN A 205 13.89 6.81 -4.00
N TYR A 206 14.09 7.18 -5.25
CA TYR A 206 14.17 6.28 -6.40
C TYR A 206 15.58 6.38 -6.99
N THR A 207 16.20 5.23 -7.26
CA THR A 207 17.56 5.14 -7.85
C THR A 207 17.63 4.04 -8.91
#